data_a110000b4dfe28d295f81e462d8c0693
#
_entry.id   a110000b4dfe28d295f81e462d8c0693
#
_cell.length_a   1.000
_cell.length_b   1.000
_cell.length_c   1.000
_cell.angle_alpha   90.00
_cell.angle_beta   90.00
_cell.angle_gamma   90.00
#
_symmetry.space_group_name_H-M   'P 1'
#
loop_
_entity.id
_entity.type
_entity.pdbx_description
1 polymer ?
#
loop_
_entity_poly.entity_id
_entity_poly.type
_entity_poly.pdbx_seq_one_letter_code
_entity_poly.pdbx_strand_id
1 'polypeptide(L)'
;WYGILIALGLLLALLLCTTAALAAEPVQRSLIPVGHTVGVKLFARGVVVVKLPEGGTPARTCGLKTGDVIVECGGEAVTSTEQFQSLLQKNGTDATALEIKRQGSPLTLSVEPERNEQGICCIGAWIRDSMAGIGTVTYYDPATGDFGALGHGITDGDTMALMPFGSGSILPSTVKAVKKGSSGSAGELRGNFDLSGDLGPLCANTDCGIFGTLPADCTL
;
A
#
# COMPACT_ATOMS: atom_id res chain seq x y z
N TRP A 1 -38.13 -33.78 -41.92
CA TRP A 1 -38.77 -32.58 -41.35
C TRP A 1 -38.10 -32.17 -40.03
N TYR A 2 -37.87 -33.08 -39.11
CA TYR A 2 -37.19 -32.77 -37.82
C TYR A 2 -35.77 -32.20 -37.99
N GLY A 3 -35.02 -32.73 -38.99
CA GLY A 3 -33.67 -32.22 -39.28
C GLY A 3 -33.63 -30.75 -39.75
N ILE A 4 -34.64 -30.37 -40.53
CA ILE A 4 -34.75 -28.99 -41.02
C ILE A 4 -35.12 -28.03 -39.86
N LEU A 5 -36.00 -28.46 -38.96
CA LEU A 5 -36.38 -27.66 -37.79
C LEU A 5 -35.22 -27.46 -36.82
N ILE A 6 -34.40 -28.52 -36.61
CA ILE A 6 -33.21 -28.42 -35.78
C ILE A 6 -32.15 -27.47 -36.40
N ALA A 7 -31.94 -27.60 -37.73
CA ALA A 7 -31.01 -26.73 -38.46
C ALA A 7 -31.45 -25.24 -38.42
N LEU A 8 -32.75 -24.98 -38.56
CA LEU A 8 -33.34 -23.65 -38.45
C LEU A 8 -33.20 -23.07 -37.03
N GLY A 9 -33.42 -23.89 -36.00
CA GLY A 9 -33.26 -23.51 -34.60
C GLY A 9 -31.80 -23.17 -34.24
N LEU A 10 -30.85 -23.96 -34.74
CA LEU A 10 -29.42 -23.68 -34.57
C LEU A 10 -28.97 -22.41 -35.30
N LEU A 11 -29.48 -22.19 -36.52
CA LEU A 11 -29.19 -20.98 -37.28
C LEU A 11 -29.76 -19.73 -36.58
N LEU A 12 -30.97 -19.81 -36.04
CA LEU A 12 -31.60 -18.73 -35.28
C LEU A 12 -30.86 -18.46 -33.97
N ALA A 13 -30.42 -19.49 -33.27
CA ALA A 13 -29.60 -19.35 -32.07
C ALA A 13 -28.21 -18.71 -32.36
N LEU A 14 -27.60 -19.07 -33.51
CA LEU A 14 -26.36 -18.48 -33.98
C LEU A 14 -26.53 -16.99 -34.33
N LEU A 15 -27.63 -16.62 -34.99
CA LEU A 15 -27.96 -15.22 -35.30
C LEU A 15 -28.24 -14.40 -34.03
N LEU A 16 -28.87 -14.97 -33.01
CA LEU A 16 -29.14 -14.30 -31.75
C LEU A 16 -27.86 -14.10 -30.90
N CYS A 17 -26.87 -14.99 -31.01
CA CYS A 17 -25.57 -14.86 -30.34
C CYS A 17 -24.67 -13.77 -30.97
N THR A 18 -24.88 -13.38 -32.24
CA THR A 18 -24.01 -12.38 -32.89
C THR A 18 -24.39 -10.94 -32.57
N THR A 19 -25.51 -10.68 -31.88
CA THR A 19 -25.94 -9.32 -31.56
C THR A 19 -25.41 -8.76 -30.21
N ALA A 20 -24.64 -9.54 -29.43
CA ALA A 20 -24.21 -9.14 -28.10
C ALA A 20 -22.79 -8.58 -28.01
N ALA A 21 -22.08 -8.44 -29.12
CA ALA A 21 -20.75 -7.80 -29.13
C ALA A 21 -20.88 -6.31 -29.53
N LEU A 22 -21.70 -5.55 -28.82
CA LEU A 22 -21.50 -4.10 -28.74
C LEU A 22 -20.23 -3.88 -27.96
N ALA A 23 -19.10 -3.77 -28.64
CA ALA A 23 -17.89 -3.24 -28.04
C ALA A 23 -18.27 -1.84 -27.50
N ALA A 24 -18.24 -1.69 -26.19
CA ALA A 24 -18.36 -0.36 -25.59
C ALA A 24 -17.31 0.52 -26.27
N GLU A 25 -17.72 1.65 -26.84
CA GLU A 25 -16.79 2.59 -27.41
C GLU A 25 -15.71 2.89 -26.36
N PRO A 26 -14.41 2.87 -26.72
CA PRO A 26 -13.37 3.20 -25.77
C PRO A 26 -13.63 4.62 -25.26
N VAL A 27 -13.88 4.77 -23.97
CA VAL A 27 -14.01 6.08 -23.34
C VAL A 27 -12.71 6.81 -23.58
N GLN A 28 -12.73 7.79 -24.48
CA GLN A 28 -11.55 8.60 -24.76
C GLN A 28 -11.29 9.50 -23.54
N ARG A 29 -10.28 9.14 -22.74
CA ARG A 29 -9.81 9.95 -21.61
C ARG A 29 -8.73 10.92 -22.08
N SER A 30 -8.89 12.20 -21.73
CA SER A 30 -7.86 13.22 -21.90
C SER A 30 -7.11 13.38 -20.58
N LEU A 31 -5.83 13.02 -20.57
CA LEU A 31 -4.97 13.20 -19.41
C LEU A 31 -4.03 14.38 -19.63
N ILE A 32 -3.82 15.16 -18.59
CA ILE A 32 -2.84 16.25 -18.60
C ILE A 32 -1.52 15.69 -18.04
N PRO A 33 -0.42 15.68 -18.82
CA PRO A 33 0.89 15.35 -18.29
C PRO A 33 1.33 16.43 -17.29
N VAL A 34 1.81 15.99 -16.13
CA VAL A 34 2.30 16.84 -15.06
C VAL A 34 3.81 16.59 -14.91
N GLY A 35 4.42 16.94 -13.89
CA GLY A 35 5.85 16.79 -13.57
C GLY A 35 6.12 17.50 -12.25
N HIS A 36 5.03 17.80 -11.52
CA HIS A 36 5.11 18.52 -10.26
C HIS A 36 5.59 17.61 -9.13
N THR A 37 6.58 18.09 -8.36
CA THR A 37 7.08 17.36 -7.20
C THR A 37 6.15 17.54 -6.02
N VAL A 38 5.87 16.42 -5.34
CA VAL A 38 5.00 16.37 -4.15
C VAL A 38 5.69 15.60 -3.04
N GLY A 39 5.38 15.91 -1.80
CA GLY A 39 5.57 15.00 -0.69
C GLY A 39 4.55 13.87 -0.80
N VAL A 40 4.93 12.68 -0.39
CA VAL A 40 4.04 11.53 -0.30
C VAL A 40 4.12 10.99 1.11
N LYS A 41 2.98 10.78 1.74
CA LYS A 41 2.86 10.11 3.04
C LYS A 41 1.90 8.95 2.90
N LEU A 42 2.36 7.77 3.32
CA LEU A 42 1.60 6.53 3.24
C LEU A 42 1.61 5.83 4.60
N PHE A 43 0.44 5.39 5.04
CA PHE A 43 0.27 4.55 6.22
C PHE A 43 -0.14 3.15 5.79
N ALA A 44 0.47 2.15 6.41
CA ALA A 44 0.12 0.75 6.20
C ALA A 44 -1.22 0.40 6.89
N ARG A 45 -1.86 -0.62 6.39
CA ARG A 45 -2.96 -1.28 7.10
C ARG A 45 -2.37 -2.31 8.07
N GLY A 46 -2.02 -1.87 9.28
CA GLY A 46 -1.29 -2.66 10.27
C GLY A 46 0.18 -2.23 10.39
N VAL A 47 1.01 -3.02 11.07
CA VAL A 47 2.45 -2.78 11.20
C VAL A 47 3.24 -3.86 10.49
N VAL A 48 4.20 -3.44 9.67
CA VAL A 48 5.06 -4.33 8.88
C VAL A 48 6.28 -4.73 9.70
N VAL A 49 6.57 -6.02 9.78
CA VAL A 49 7.81 -6.53 10.37
C VAL A 49 8.95 -6.33 9.38
N VAL A 50 9.82 -5.36 9.63
CA VAL A 50 10.91 -5.00 8.71
C VAL A 50 12.20 -5.74 9.00
N LYS A 51 12.42 -6.11 10.28
CA LYS A 51 13.61 -6.86 10.68
C LYS A 51 13.37 -7.65 11.97
N LEU A 52 13.96 -8.81 12.04
CA LEU A 52 14.03 -9.64 13.26
C LEU A 52 15.51 -9.76 13.67
N PRO A 53 15.91 -9.21 14.82
CA PRO A 53 17.27 -9.36 15.35
C PRO A 53 17.68 -10.83 15.47
N GLU A 54 18.97 -11.11 15.43
CA GLU A 54 19.49 -12.45 15.72
C GLU A 54 19.29 -12.76 17.22
N GLY A 55 19.07 -14.05 17.51
CA GLY A 55 18.80 -14.54 18.88
C GLY A 55 17.36 -15.05 19.05
N GLY A 56 17.04 -15.52 20.23
CA GLY A 56 15.75 -16.14 20.59
C GLY A 56 14.71 -15.11 21.01
N THR A 57 14.41 -14.12 20.19
CA THR A 57 13.36 -13.14 20.52
C THR A 57 11.96 -13.76 20.45
N PRO A 58 10.98 -13.26 21.25
CA PRO A 58 9.58 -13.71 21.19
C PRO A 58 9.01 -13.72 19.76
N ALA A 59 9.32 -12.71 18.97
CA ALA A 59 8.90 -12.62 17.58
C ALA A 59 9.43 -13.78 16.72
N ARG A 60 10.69 -14.18 16.89
CA ARG A 60 11.24 -15.34 16.17
C ARG A 60 10.65 -16.65 16.67
N THR A 61 10.54 -16.79 17.99
CA THR A 61 10.04 -18.01 18.63
C THR A 61 8.59 -18.30 18.22
N CYS A 62 7.75 -17.28 18.11
CA CYS A 62 6.37 -17.44 17.64
C CYS A 62 6.24 -17.66 16.12
N GLY A 63 7.34 -17.55 15.37
CA GLY A 63 7.37 -17.80 13.93
C GLY A 63 7.04 -16.59 13.05
N LEU A 64 7.11 -15.36 13.56
CA LEU A 64 7.08 -14.13 12.75
C LEU A 64 8.25 -14.12 11.76
N LYS A 65 8.03 -13.51 10.61
CA LYS A 65 9.02 -13.34 9.55
C LYS A 65 9.05 -11.89 9.07
N THR A 66 10.17 -11.47 8.56
CA THR A 66 10.30 -10.21 7.83
C THR A 66 9.31 -10.19 6.66
N GLY A 67 8.59 -9.08 6.50
CA GLY A 67 7.51 -8.92 5.52
C GLY A 67 6.12 -9.31 6.04
N ASP A 68 5.98 -9.89 7.23
CA ASP A 68 4.66 -10.08 7.85
C ASP A 68 4.05 -8.74 8.21
N VAL A 69 2.73 -8.64 8.07
CA VAL A 69 1.95 -7.46 8.48
C VAL A 69 1.07 -7.84 9.64
N ILE A 70 1.32 -7.31 10.82
CA ILE A 70 0.50 -7.53 12.02
C ILE A 70 -0.71 -6.62 11.92
N VAL A 71 -1.92 -7.21 11.93
CA VAL A 71 -3.19 -6.49 11.76
C VAL A 71 -4.06 -6.51 13.01
N GLU A 72 -3.86 -7.50 13.92
CA GLU A 72 -4.52 -7.54 15.22
C GLU A 72 -3.57 -8.08 16.29
N CYS A 73 -3.79 -7.64 17.54
CA CYS A 73 -3.06 -8.10 18.72
C CYS A 73 -4.05 -8.28 19.87
N GLY A 74 -4.19 -9.52 20.37
CA GLY A 74 -5.14 -9.85 21.43
C GLY A 74 -6.59 -9.58 21.04
N GLY A 75 -6.97 -9.72 19.77
CA GLY A 75 -8.30 -9.47 19.24
C GLY A 75 -8.64 -7.97 19.01
N GLU A 76 -7.68 -7.08 19.19
CA GLU A 76 -7.81 -5.66 18.88
C GLU A 76 -7.01 -5.28 17.63
N ALA A 77 -7.63 -4.45 16.76
CA ALA A 77 -6.99 -4.00 15.52
C ALA A 77 -5.71 -3.19 15.78
N VAL A 78 -4.69 -3.43 14.97
CA VAL A 78 -3.42 -2.70 14.98
C VAL A 78 -3.40 -1.72 13.82
N THR A 79 -3.34 -0.43 14.12
CA THR A 79 -3.33 0.66 13.12
C THR A 79 -2.05 1.48 13.12
N SER A 80 -1.25 1.41 14.20
CA SER A 80 0.04 2.08 14.29
C SER A 80 1.02 1.33 15.20
N THR A 81 2.29 1.69 15.11
CA THR A 81 3.35 1.17 15.99
C THR A 81 3.10 1.50 17.44
N GLU A 82 2.60 2.70 17.74
CA GLU A 82 2.28 3.14 19.10
C GLU A 82 1.11 2.35 19.68
N GLN A 83 0.07 2.10 18.87
CA GLN A 83 -1.07 1.30 19.29
C GLN A 83 -0.63 -0.14 19.55
N PHE A 84 0.15 -0.74 18.65
CA PHE A 84 0.67 -2.09 18.86
C PHE A 84 1.47 -2.19 20.15
N GLN A 85 2.35 -1.23 20.42
CA GLN A 85 3.12 -1.18 21.67
C GLN A 85 2.20 -1.05 22.89
N SER A 86 1.14 -0.25 22.81
CA SER A 86 0.16 -0.10 23.89
C SER A 86 -0.60 -1.41 24.16
N LEU A 87 -0.96 -2.16 23.11
CA LEU A 87 -1.61 -3.45 23.22
C LEU A 87 -0.71 -4.50 23.86
N LEU A 88 0.59 -4.54 23.49
CA LEU A 88 1.57 -5.39 24.15
C LEU A 88 1.70 -5.06 25.64
N GLN A 89 1.71 -3.78 26.01
CA GLN A 89 1.75 -3.37 27.41
C GLN A 89 0.50 -3.81 28.18
N LYS A 90 -0.68 -3.66 27.59
CA LYS A 90 -1.98 -4.05 28.15
C LYS A 90 -2.06 -5.55 28.41
N ASN A 91 -1.59 -6.36 27.46
CA ASN A 91 -1.62 -7.82 27.54
C ASN A 91 -0.50 -8.39 28.45
N GLY A 92 0.54 -7.61 28.69
CA GLY A 92 1.66 -8.02 29.53
C GLY A 92 2.56 -9.08 28.88
N THR A 93 2.99 -10.05 29.68
CA THR A 93 3.84 -11.17 29.22
C THR A 93 3.05 -12.43 28.89
N ASP A 94 1.73 -12.40 29.01
CA ASP A 94 0.86 -13.54 28.72
C ASP A 94 0.83 -13.84 27.22
N ALA A 95 0.63 -15.11 26.88
CA ALA A 95 0.49 -15.54 25.49
C ALA A 95 -0.62 -14.76 24.79
N THR A 96 -0.24 -14.02 23.75
CA THR A 96 -1.13 -13.10 23.03
C THR A 96 -1.24 -13.54 21.58
N ALA A 97 -2.47 -13.63 21.07
CA ALA A 97 -2.71 -13.92 19.65
C ALA A 97 -2.37 -12.71 18.79
N LEU A 98 -1.60 -12.94 17.72
CA LEU A 98 -1.35 -11.99 16.64
C LEU A 98 -2.02 -12.49 15.37
N GLU A 99 -2.95 -11.71 14.82
CA GLU A 99 -3.39 -11.93 13.45
C GLU A 99 -2.44 -11.19 12.51
N ILE A 100 -1.87 -11.94 11.57
CA ILE A 100 -0.92 -11.39 10.60
C ILE A 100 -1.36 -11.69 9.17
N LYS A 101 -0.84 -10.92 8.23
CA LYS A 101 -0.87 -11.26 6.80
C LYS A 101 0.53 -11.59 6.34
N ARG A 102 0.73 -12.80 5.83
CA ARG A 102 1.97 -13.27 5.21
C ARG A 102 1.72 -13.48 3.72
N GLN A 103 2.37 -12.67 2.88
CA GLN A 103 2.14 -12.68 1.42
C GLN A 103 0.64 -12.58 1.07
N GLY A 104 -0.09 -11.73 1.79
CA GLY A 104 -1.52 -11.50 1.61
C GLY A 104 -2.45 -12.52 2.30
N SER A 105 -1.94 -13.69 2.71
CA SER A 105 -2.73 -14.74 3.38
C SER A 105 -2.79 -14.51 4.89
N PRO A 106 -3.97 -14.63 5.52
CA PRO A 106 -4.11 -14.48 6.98
C PRO A 106 -3.50 -15.68 7.70
N LEU A 107 -2.88 -15.42 8.85
CA LEU A 107 -2.29 -16.42 9.73
C LEU A 107 -2.35 -15.92 11.17
N THR A 108 -2.70 -16.80 12.11
CA THR A 108 -2.67 -16.53 13.54
C THR A 108 -1.40 -17.11 14.15
N LEU A 109 -0.68 -16.30 14.91
CA LEU A 109 0.48 -16.72 15.71
C LEU A 109 0.21 -16.42 17.18
N SER A 110 0.83 -17.18 18.10
CA SER A 110 0.80 -16.89 19.53
C SER A 110 2.18 -16.42 19.96
N VAL A 111 2.27 -15.21 20.49
CA VAL A 111 3.52 -14.63 21.01
C VAL A 111 3.45 -14.46 22.52
N GLU A 112 4.54 -14.73 23.21
CA GLU A 112 4.74 -14.44 24.63
C GLU A 112 5.71 -13.26 24.73
N PRO A 113 5.24 -12.01 24.94
CA PRO A 113 6.11 -10.85 25.03
C PRO A 113 7.03 -10.94 26.26
N GLU A 114 8.21 -10.37 26.15
CA GLU A 114 9.16 -10.25 27.26
C GLU A 114 9.28 -8.80 27.72
N ARG A 115 9.67 -8.59 28.98
CA ARG A 115 10.00 -7.25 29.48
C ARG A 115 11.46 -6.94 29.18
N ASN A 116 11.70 -5.81 28.53
CA ASN A 116 13.05 -5.30 28.36
C ASN A 116 13.60 -4.73 29.70
N GLU A 117 14.85 -4.24 29.69
CA GLU A 117 15.52 -3.65 30.85
C GLU A 117 14.75 -2.45 31.45
N GLN A 118 13.91 -1.80 30.69
CA GLN A 118 13.06 -0.67 31.11
C GLN A 118 11.67 -1.13 31.61
N GLY A 119 11.40 -2.44 31.66
CA GLY A 119 10.12 -3.01 32.07
C GLY A 119 9.02 -2.94 31.00
N ILE A 120 9.38 -2.58 29.75
CA ILE A 120 8.47 -2.44 28.62
C ILE A 120 8.29 -3.80 27.96
N CYS A 121 7.04 -4.26 27.80
CA CYS A 121 6.71 -5.47 27.07
C CYS A 121 7.03 -5.31 25.59
N CYS A 122 7.82 -6.21 25.04
CA CYS A 122 8.21 -6.18 23.63
C CYS A 122 8.32 -7.60 23.06
N ILE A 123 8.29 -7.71 21.75
CA ILE A 123 8.46 -8.99 21.05
C ILE A 123 9.83 -9.12 20.37
N GLY A 124 10.65 -8.07 20.41
CA GLY A 124 11.97 -8.07 19.77
C GLY A 124 11.89 -8.11 18.24
N ALA A 125 11.05 -7.27 17.65
CA ALA A 125 10.92 -7.06 16.21
C ALA A 125 11.07 -5.57 15.89
N TRP A 126 11.64 -5.26 14.73
CA TRP A 126 11.59 -3.93 14.16
C TRP A 126 10.35 -3.86 13.26
N ILE A 127 9.53 -2.86 13.50
CA ILE A 127 8.24 -2.70 12.84
C ILE A 127 8.10 -1.29 12.25
N ARG A 128 7.29 -1.18 11.21
CA ARG A 128 7.01 0.08 10.50
C ARG A 128 5.54 0.14 10.10
N ASP A 129 4.92 1.30 10.28
CA ASP A 129 3.52 1.54 9.92
C ASP A 129 3.35 2.62 8.85
N SER A 130 4.38 3.38 8.57
CA SER A 130 4.28 4.52 7.66
C SER A 130 5.57 4.76 6.88
N MET A 131 5.42 5.40 5.74
CA MET A 131 6.52 5.89 4.90
C MET A 131 6.20 7.28 4.40
N ALA A 132 7.25 8.10 4.25
CA ALA A 132 7.14 9.40 3.63
C ALA A 132 8.37 9.67 2.75
N GLY A 133 8.16 10.43 1.68
CA GLY A 133 9.21 10.75 0.73
C GLY A 133 8.78 11.82 -0.26
N ILE A 134 9.66 12.13 -1.22
CA ILE A 134 9.36 13.01 -2.35
C ILE A 134 9.06 12.17 -3.56
N GLY A 135 8.00 12.54 -4.28
CA GLY A 135 7.57 11.93 -5.52
C GLY A 135 7.26 12.96 -6.59
N THR A 136 6.83 12.47 -7.74
CA THR A 136 6.41 13.32 -8.86
C THR A 136 5.07 12.86 -9.38
N VAL A 137 4.10 13.78 -9.48
CA VAL A 137 2.82 13.52 -10.15
C VAL A 137 3.08 13.40 -11.64
N THR A 138 2.65 12.30 -12.23
CA THR A 138 2.90 11.96 -13.64
C THR A 138 1.81 12.51 -14.55
N TYR A 139 0.56 12.34 -14.14
CA TYR A 139 -0.60 12.82 -14.88
C TYR A 139 -1.76 13.18 -13.97
N TYR A 140 -2.68 13.95 -14.52
CA TYR A 140 -3.93 14.37 -13.91
C TYR A 140 -5.08 14.22 -14.92
N ASP A 141 -6.20 13.69 -14.48
CA ASP A 141 -7.45 13.60 -15.25
C ASP A 141 -8.38 14.74 -14.83
N PRO A 142 -8.58 15.79 -15.68
CA PRO A 142 -9.41 16.93 -15.31
C PRO A 142 -10.90 16.61 -15.25
N ALA A 143 -11.34 15.48 -15.79
CA ALA A 143 -12.74 15.07 -15.77
C ALA A 143 -13.15 14.43 -14.44
N THR A 144 -12.22 13.72 -13.77
CA THR A 144 -12.50 12.96 -12.54
C THR A 144 -11.74 13.50 -11.32
N GLY A 145 -10.68 14.29 -11.52
CA GLY A 145 -9.76 14.69 -10.47
C GLY A 145 -8.71 13.62 -10.15
N ASP A 146 -8.72 12.48 -10.83
CA ASP A 146 -7.78 11.40 -10.58
C ASP A 146 -6.35 11.81 -10.98
N PHE A 147 -5.37 11.37 -10.22
CA PHE A 147 -3.96 11.51 -10.58
C PHE A 147 -3.21 10.17 -10.44
N GLY A 148 -2.13 10.06 -11.20
CA GLY A 148 -1.13 9.02 -11.01
C GLY A 148 0.24 9.64 -10.77
N ALA A 149 1.04 9.01 -9.92
CA ALA A 149 2.36 9.49 -9.56
C ALA A 149 3.37 8.35 -9.42
N LEU A 150 4.66 8.68 -9.46
CA LEU A 150 5.85 7.85 -9.32
C LEU A 150 6.13 6.95 -10.53
N GLY A 151 5.18 6.21 -11.08
CA GLY A 151 5.40 5.17 -12.08
C GLY A 151 5.96 3.85 -11.51
N HIS A 152 6.00 3.73 -10.17
CA HIS A 152 6.37 2.54 -9.40
C HIS A 152 5.70 2.60 -8.03
N GLY A 153 5.57 1.47 -7.37
CA GLY A 153 5.01 1.41 -6.02
C GLY A 153 5.97 1.96 -4.95
N ILE A 154 5.41 2.33 -3.82
CA ILE A 154 6.18 2.61 -2.61
C ILE A 154 6.49 1.27 -1.94
N THR A 155 7.75 0.92 -1.91
CA THR A 155 8.28 -0.32 -1.31
C THR A 155 9.04 -0.01 -0.04
N ASP A 156 8.97 -0.91 0.92
CA ASP A 156 9.80 -0.84 2.11
C ASP A 156 11.25 -1.19 1.77
N GLY A 157 12.20 -0.34 2.17
CA GLY A 157 13.60 -0.47 1.80
C GLY A 157 14.33 -1.65 2.47
N ASP A 158 13.81 -2.18 3.58
CA ASP A 158 14.42 -3.30 4.30
C ASP A 158 13.88 -4.64 3.78
N THR A 159 12.60 -4.70 3.43
CA THR A 159 11.94 -5.93 2.95
C THR A 159 11.86 -6.03 1.43
N MET A 160 12.06 -4.92 0.72
CA MET A 160 11.85 -4.77 -0.73
C MET A 160 10.43 -5.12 -1.19
N ALA A 161 9.49 -5.24 -0.27
CA ALA A 161 8.09 -5.52 -0.54
C ALA A 161 7.27 -4.25 -0.72
N LEU A 162 6.24 -4.32 -1.54
CA LEU A 162 5.26 -3.23 -1.68
C LEU A 162 4.64 -2.92 -0.32
N MET A 163 4.64 -1.64 0.08
CA MET A 163 4.06 -1.22 1.35
C MET A 163 2.53 -1.44 1.34
N PRO A 164 1.96 -2.19 2.31
CA PRO A 164 0.53 -2.43 2.36
C PRO A 164 -0.23 -1.12 2.52
N PHE A 165 -1.10 -0.81 1.57
CA PHE A 165 -1.84 0.45 1.57
C PHE A 165 -2.97 0.45 2.59
N GLY A 166 -2.93 1.35 3.54
CA GLY A 166 -4.01 1.66 4.47
C GLY A 166 -4.66 3.00 4.15
N SER A 167 -3.86 4.05 4.16
CA SER A 167 -4.23 5.42 3.77
C SER A 167 -3.00 6.20 3.35
N GLY A 168 -3.19 7.39 2.82
CA GLY A 168 -2.09 8.29 2.49
C GLY A 168 -2.58 9.55 1.82
N SER A 169 -1.66 10.47 1.62
CA SER A 169 -1.91 11.72 0.89
C SER A 169 -0.65 12.22 0.19
N ILE A 170 -0.85 13.09 -0.79
CA ILE A 170 0.21 13.92 -1.35
C ILE A 170 0.20 15.29 -0.67
N LEU A 171 1.38 15.86 -0.50
CA LEU A 171 1.67 17.02 0.31
C LEU A 171 2.44 18.07 -0.52
N PRO A 172 2.34 19.36 -0.18
CA PRO A 172 3.23 20.36 -0.76
C PRO A 172 4.69 20.01 -0.51
N SER A 173 5.55 20.20 -1.53
CA SER A 173 6.97 19.91 -1.40
C SER A 173 7.83 21.03 -1.96
N THR A 174 9.09 21.08 -1.52
CA THR A 174 10.12 21.98 -2.04
C THR A 174 11.39 21.21 -2.27
N VAL A 175 11.86 21.15 -3.52
CA VAL A 175 13.13 20.51 -3.88
C VAL A 175 14.29 21.40 -3.38
N LYS A 176 15.20 20.81 -2.60
CA LYS A 176 16.40 21.48 -2.05
C LYS A 176 17.66 21.12 -2.82
N ALA A 177 17.74 19.88 -3.32
CA ALA A 177 18.89 19.39 -4.05
C ALA A 177 18.49 18.29 -5.04
N VAL A 178 19.29 18.15 -6.09
CA VAL A 178 19.15 17.09 -7.08
C VAL A 178 20.48 16.34 -7.15
N LYS A 179 20.45 15.07 -6.81
CA LYS A 179 21.55 14.14 -7.11
C LYS A 179 21.34 13.59 -8.51
N LYS A 180 22.25 13.91 -9.43
CA LYS A 180 22.16 13.38 -10.81
C LYS A 180 22.36 11.87 -10.83
N GLY A 181 21.57 11.19 -11.64
CA GLY A 181 21.78 9.79 -11.96
C GLY A 181 23.02 9.59 -12.83
N SER A 182 23.60 8.40 -12.76
CA SER A 182 24.65 7.91 -13.63
C SER A 182 24.35 6.49 -14.05
N SER A 183 25.10 5.94 -15.03
CA SER A 183 24.91 4.54 -15.45
C SER A 183 25.03 3.59 -14.25
N GLY A 184 23.99 2.80 -13.99
CA GLY A 184 23.88 1.88 -12.84
C GLY A 184 23.54 2.52 -11.49
N SER A 185 23.28 3.85 -11.44
CA SER A 185 22.86 4.55 -10.21
C SER A 185 21.76 5.56 -10.52
N ALA A 186 20.59 5.36 -9.99
CA ALA A 186 19.46 6.29 -10.15
C ALA A 186 19.77 7.66 -9.54
N GLY A 187 19.18 8.72 -10.11
CA GLY A 187 19.16 10.05 -9.51
C GLY A 187 18.20 10.11 -8.33
N GLU A 188 18.32 11.17 -7.53
CA GLU A 188 17.52 11.35 -6.33
C GLU A 188 17.14 12.83 -6.19
N LEU A 189 15.86 13.10 -5.93
CA LEU A 189 15.39 14.41 -5.48
C LEU A 189 15.43 14.47 -3.97
N ARG A 190 16.01 15.52 -3.43
CA ARG A 190 16.03 15.82 -1.99
C ARG A 190 15.32 17.10 -1.71
N GLY A 191 14.47 17.11 -0.72
CA GLY A 191 13.70 18.29 -0.36
C GLY A 191 12.94 18.12 0.94
N ASN A 192 12.13 19.13 1.24
CA ASN A 192 11.21 19.12 2.36
C ASN A 192 9.79 19.03 1.83
N PHE A 193 8.90 18.46 2.62
CA PHE A 193 7.47 18.47 2.40
C PHE A 193 6.76 18.90 3.69
N ASP A 194 5.64 19.59 3.51
CA ASP A 194 4.85 20.09 4.63
C ASP A 194 3.86 19.03 5.09
N LEU A 195 4.10 18.46 6.27
CA LEU A 195 3.24 17.44 6.86
C LEU A 195 1.88 17.94 7.31
N SER A 196 1.71 19.27 7.45
CA SER A 196 0.45 19.91 7.81
C SER A 196 -0.43 20.22 6.59
N GLY A 197 0.18 20.29 5.39
CA GLY A 197 -0.53 20.46 4.13
C GLY A 197 -1.08 19.13 3.61
N ASP A 198 -2.23 19.17 2.96
CA ASP A 198 -2.80 18.03 2.25
C ASP A 198 -3.30 18.50 0.89
N LEU A 199 -2.72 17.98 -0.19
CA LEU A 199 -3.11 18.30 -1.56
C LEU A 199 -4.20 17.36 -2.07
N GLY A 200 -4.24 16.13 -1.56
CA GLY A 200 -5.24 15.14 -1.92
C GLY A 200 -4.92 13.74 -1.45
N PRO A 201 -5.96 12.93 -1.18
CA PRO A 201 -5.80 11.58 -0.67
C PRO A 201 -5.26 10.62 -1.74
N LEU A 202 -4.49 9.64 -1.28
CA LEU A 202 -4.16 8.44 -2.04
C LEU A 202 -5.30 7.43 -1.94
N CYS A 203 -5.54 6.70 -3.03
CA CYS A 203 -6.51 5.62 -3.11
C CYS A 203 -5.84 4.25 -3.23
N ALA A 204 -4.61 4.20 -3.77
CA ALA A 204 -3.90 2.95 -3.98
C ALA A 204 -2.37 3.14 -4.02
N ASN A 205 -1.67 2.08 -3.60
CA ASN A 205 -0.24 1.84 -3.84
C ASN A 205 -0.12 0.52 -4.60
N THR A 206 0.39 0.56 -5.83
CA THR A 206 0.50 -0.59 -6.73
C THR A 206 1.90 -0.69 -7.32
N ASP A 207 2.24 -1.79 -7.96
CA ASP A 207 3.54 -1.95 -8.63
C ASP A 207 3.76 -0.93 -9.78
N CYS A 208 2.66 -0.40 -10.35
CA CYS A 208 2.70 0.58 -11.44
C CYS A 208 2.74 2.04 -10.98
N GLY A 209 2.55 2.31 -9.69
CA GLY A 209 2.52 3.66 -9.14
C GLY A 209 1.55 3.83 -7.98
N ILE A 210 1.48 5.06 -7.50
CA ILE A 210 0.45 5.51 -6.54
C ILE A 210 -0.62 6.29 -7.28
N PHE A 211 -1.85 6.15 -6.83
CA PHE A 211 -3.02 6.78 -7.43
C PHE A 211 -3.84 7.46 -6.34
N GLY A 212 -4.51 8.54 -6.71
CA GLY A 212 -5.34 9.30 -5.78
C GLY A 212 -6.23 10.31 -6.50
N THR A 213 -6.86 11.17 -5.75
CA THR A 213 -7.74 12.23 -6.26
C THR A 213 -7.32 13.59 -5.72
N LEU A 214 -7.44 14.62 -6.56
CA LEU A 214 -7.24 16.00 -6.19
C LEU A 214 -8.58 16.71 -6.03
N PRO A 215 -8.75 17.57 -5.00
CA PRO A 215 -9.87 18.48 -4.93
C PRO A 215 -9.95 19.37 -6.17
N ALA A 216 -11.16 19.80 -6.56
CA ALA A 216 -11.38 20.60 -7.76
C ALA A 216 -10.68 21.97 -7.74
N ASP A 217 -10.34 22.49 -6.55
CA ASP A 217 -9.66 23.74 -6.30
C ASP A 217 -8.13 23.57 -6.09
N CYS A 218 -7.62 22.34 -6.19
CA CYS A 218 -6.19 22.08 -6.06
C CYS A 218 -5.45 22.52 -7.32
N THR A 219 -4.41 23.31 -7.14
CA THR A 219 -3.45 23.67 -8.18
C THR A 219 -2.14 22.94 -7.92
N LEU A 220 -1.76 22.08 -8.84
CA LEU A 220 -0.44 21.42 -8.85
C LEU A 220 0.59 22.26 -9.58
#